data_41c0ae68460473531ae90236c3421b91
#
_entry.id   41c0ae68460473531ae90236c3421b91
#
_cell.length_a   1.000
_cell.length_b   1.000
_cell.length_c   1.000
_cell.angle_alpha   90.00
_cell.angle_beta   90.00
_cell.angle_gamma   90.00
#
_symmetry.space_group_name_H-M   'P 1'
#
loop_
_entity.id
_entity.type
_entity.pdbx_description
1 polymer ?
#
loop_
_entity_poly.entity_id
_entity_poly.type
_entity_poly.pdbx_seq_one_letter_code
_entity_poly.pdbx_strand_id
1 'polypeptide(L)'
;MVEALLINAAVILVTLLALWQVAARIGDVSFIDAVWGAGMALVAVVSWVQLADPGPRATLVAAMAVIWGVRLGLHLLTRWRAHGEDPRYARMLGKAKEQGRYARAALTVVFAPQAVLLFITSLPAQLGVLASGAPAPIGLLAWAGFALWLVGMVFETVGDAQLKAFRADPASKGKVLDSGLWRYTRHPNYFGDACVWWGIWLAAAEAGYGVALASLIGPVFLTFTLTKWSGKPLLEKGLARTRPGYGDVVDGALLRV
;
A
#
# COMPACT_ATOMS: atom_id res chain seq x y z
N MET A 1 5.91 2.18 -24.37
CA MET A 1 5.73 2.77 -23.04
C MET A 1 4.30 3.25 -22.79
N VAL A 2 3.77 4.24 -23.54
CA VAL A 2 2.40 4.74 -23.34
C VAL A 2 1.35 3.63 -23.50
N GLU A 3 1.41 2.85 -24.55
CA GLU A 3 0.52 1.71 -24.78
C GLU A 3 0.54 0.73 -23.61
N ALA A 4 1.72 0.38 -23.11
CA ALA A 4 1.86 -0.51 -21.95
C ALA A 4 1.23 0.05 -20.69
N LEU A 5 1.32 1.36 -20.44
CA LEU A 5 0.63 2.02 -19.33
C LEU A 5 -0.87 2.04 -19.52
N LEU A 6 -1.37 2.19 -20.76
CA LEU A 6 -2.80 2.09 -21.05
C LEU A 6 -3.33 0.68 -20.79
N ILE A 7 -2.55 -0.37 -21.13
CA ILE A 7 -2.90 -1.76 -20.78
C ILE A 7 -2.97 -1.91 -19.25
N ASN A 8 -1.99 -1.41 -18.51
CA ASN A 8 -2.00 -1.45 -17.05
C ASN A 8 -3.23 -0.71 -16.45
N ALA A 9 -3.55 0.47 -16.99
CA ALA A 9 -4.73 1.22 -16.58
C ALA A 9 -6.03 0.44 -16.86
N ALA A 10 -6.13 -0.20 -18.03
CA ALA A 10 -7.27 -1.04 -18.37
C ALA A 10 -7.40 -2.24 -17.45
N VAL A 11 -6.29 -2.91 -17.10
CA VAL A 11 -6.27 -4.03 -16.14
C VAL A 11 -6.74 -3.59 -14.76
N ILE A 12 -6.25 -2.46 -14.25
CA ILE A 12 -6.74 -1.89 -12.98
C ILE A 12 -8.24 -1.63 -13.06
N LEU A 13 -8.69 -0.94 -14.11
CA LEU A 13 -10.10 -0.58 -14.25
C LEU A 13 -10.99 -1.81 -14.29
N VAL A 14 -10.67 -2.81 -15.13
CA VAL A 14 -11.43 -4.06 -15.24
C VAL A 14 -11.45 -4.81 -13.90
N THR A 15 -10.29 -4.91 -13.24
CA THR A 15 -10.18 -5.57 -11.92
C THR A 15 -11.06 -4.88 -10.90
N LEU A 16 -10.96 -3.55 -10.79
CA LEU A 16 -11.74 -2.80 -9.79
C LEU A 16 -13.23 -2.76 -10.12
N LEU A 17 -13.63 -2.76 -11.39
CA LEU A 17 -15.03 -2.89 -11.78
C LEU A 17 -15.59 -4.27 -11.42
N ALA A 18 -14.83 -5.34 -11.64
CA ALA A 18 -15.23 -6.69 -11.21
C ALA A 18 -15.39 -6.78 -9.69
N LEU A 19 -14.44 -6.23 -8.94
CA LEU A 19 -14.48 -6.21 -7.47
C LEU A 19 -15.60 -5.29 -6.94
N TRP A 20 -15.90 -4.20 -7.60
CA TRP A 20 -17.07 -3.37 -7.31
C TRP A 20 -18.38 -4.15 -7.42
N GLN A 21 -18.53 -4.98 -8.46
CA GLN A 21 -19.69 -5.86 -8.60
C GLN A 21 -19.83 -6.80 -7.39
N VAL A 22 -18.71 -7.36 -6.92
CA VAL A 22 -18.70 -8.18 -5.70
C VAL A 22 -19.14 -7.36 -4.49
N ALA A 23 -18.53 -6.18 -4.28
CA ALA A 23 -18.86 -5.29 -3.18
C ALA A 23 -20.34 -4.87 -3.18
N ALA A 24 -20.90 -4.59 -4.37
CA ALA A 24 -22.31 -4.24 -4.52
C ALA A 24 -23.26 -5.38 -4.11
N ARG A 25 -22.86 -6.65 -4.37
CA ARG A 25 -23.64 -7.84 -4.00
C ARG A 25 -23.57 -8.18 -2.51
N ILE A 26 -22.36 -8.08 -1.91
CA ILE A 26 -22.18 -8.43 -0.49
C ILE A 26 -22.51 -7.26 0.46
N GLY A 27 -22.62 -6.03 -0.06
CA GLY A 27 -22.89 -4.83 0.73
C GLY A 27 -21.73 -4.39 1.63
N ASP A 28 -20.47 -4.77 1.27
CA ASP A 28 -19.24 -4.42 1.98
C ASP A 28 -18.12 -4.14 0.98
N VAL A 29 -17.47 -2.98 1.12
CA VAL A 29 -16.32 -2.57 0.29
C VAL A 29 -14.97 -2.74 0.98
N SER A 30 -14.94 -3.16 2.25
CA SER A 30 -13.74 -3.06 3.11
C SER A 30 -12.58 -3.93 2.64
N PHE A 31 -12.85 -4.98 1.87
CA PHE A 31 -11.81 -5.82 1.28
C PHE A 31 -10.94 -5.06 0.25
N ILE A 32 -11.37 -3.88 -0.19
CA ILE A 32 -10.59 -3.03 -1.12
C ILE A 32 -9.21 -2.66 -0.54
N ASP A 33 -9.08 -2.57 0.78
CA ASP A 33 -7.79 -2.33 1.42
C ASP A 33 -6.77 -3.42 1.07
N ALA A 34 -7.19 -4.69 0.97
CA ALA A 34 -6.33 -5.79 0.54
C ALA A 34 -5.98 -5.74 -0.95
N VAL A 35 -6.82 -5.10 -1.74
CA VAL A 35 -6.62 -4.96 -3.20
C VAL A 35 -5.48 -3.99 -3.52
N TRP A 36 -5.12 -3.06 -2.63
CA TRP A 36 -4.00 -2.16 -2.84
C TRP A 36 -2.70 -2.92 -3.10
N GLY A 37 -2.27 -3.78 -2.17
CA GLY A 37 -1.07 -4.58 -2.35
C GLY A 37 -1.19 -5.52 -3.56
N ALA A 38 -2.30 -6.27 -3.65
CA ALA A 38 -2.53 -7.21 -4.75
C ALA A 38 -2.60 -6.51 -6.12
N GLY A 39 -3.23 -5.34 -6.21
CA GLY A 39 -3.34 -4.56 -7.44
C GLY A 39 -2.00 -4.00 -7.92
N MET A 40 -1.16 -3.53 -6.99
CA MET A 40 0.20 -3.07 -7.33
C MET A 40 1.10 -4.24 -7.77
N ALA A 41 0.98 -5.40 -7.12
CA ALA A 41 1.63 -6.63 -7.58
C ALA A 41 1.15 -7.03 -8.99
N LEU A 42 -0.16 -6.98 -9.24
CA LEU A 42 -0.75 -7.31 -10.53
C LEU A 42 -0.17 -6.45 -11.66
N VAL A 43 -0.14 -5.12 -11.49
CA VAL A 43 0.38 -4.24 -12.57
C VAL A 43 1.89 -4.37 -12.75
N ALA A 44 2.64 -4.72 -11.71
CA ALA A 44 4.06 -5.06 -11.84
C ALA A 44 4.26 -6.33 -12.70
N VAL A 45 3.46 -7.37 -12.47
CA VAL A 45 3.44 -8.59 -13.28
C VAL A 45 3.01 -8.29 -14.71
N VAL A 46 1.91 -7.54 -14.89
CA VAL A 46 1.43 -7.15 -16.23
C VAL A 46 2.50 -6.36 -16.97
N SER A 47 3.19 -5.44 -16.32
CA SER A 47 4.31 -4.70 -16.92
C SER A 47 5.45 -5.64 -17.33
N TRP A 48 5.75 -6.64 -16.51
CA TRP A 48 6.83 -7.60 -16.77
C TRP A 48 6.50 -8.52 -17.96
N VAL A 49 5.28 -9.03 -18.06
CA VAL A 49 4.87 -9.91 -19.18
C VAL A 49 4.70 -9.16 -20.51
N GLN A 50 4.64 -7.84 -20.49
CA GLN A 50 4.62 -7.02 -21.70
C GLN A 50 6.02 -6.86 -22.33
N LEU A 51 7.08 -7.23 -21.63
CA LEU A 51 8.43 -7.23 -22.17
C LEU A 51 8.69 -8.52 -22.95
N ALA A 52 9.20 -8.41 -24.17
CA ALA A 52 9.60 -9.58 -24.95
C ALA A 52 10.79 -10.31 -24.30
N ASP A 53 11.69 -9.54 -23.68
CA ASP A 53 12.87 -10.05 -22.96
C ASP A 53 13.11 -9.20 -21.71
N PRO A 54 12.57 -9.62 -20.53
CA PRO A 54 12.75 -8.90 -19.29
C PRO A 54 14.19 -9.02 -18.77
N GLY A 55 14.86 -7.88 -18.62
CA GLY A 55 16.20 -7.83 -18.00
C GLY A 55 16.20 -8.15 -16.50
N PRO A 56 17.39 -8.42 -15.92
CA PRO A 56 17.52 -8.69 -14.48
C PRO A 56 16.92 -7.60 -13.59
N ARG A 57 17.07 -6.32 -13.98
CA ARG A 57 16.50 -5.19 -13.23
C ARG A 57 14.97 -5.18 -13.31
N ALA A 58 14.36 -5.47 -14.47
CA ALA A 58 12.91 -5.60 -14.59
C ALA A 58 12.37 -6.67 -13.64
N THR A 59 13.03 -7.81 -13.60
CA THR A 59 12.66 -8.94 -12.74
C THR A 59 12.82 -8.59 -11.26
N LEU A 60 13.89 -7.88 -10.87
CA LEU A 60 14.07 -7.40 -9.50
C LEU A 60 12.94 -6.46 -9.07
N VAL A 61 12.66 -5.42 -9.86
CA VAL A 61 11.61 -4.43 -9.55
C VAL A 61 10.23 -5.09 -9.46
N ALA A 62 9.92 -5.98 -10.41
CA ALA A 62 8.67 -6.74 -10.39
C ALA A 62 8.58 -7.63 -9.13
N ALA A 63 9.65 -8.37 -8.79
CA ALA A 63 9.69 -9.22 -7.61
C ALA A 63 9.51 -8.42 -6.31
N MET A 64 10.17 -7.27 -6.18
CA MET A 64 10.00 -6.38 -5.03
C MET A 64 8.53 -5.97 -4.85
N ALA A 65 7.86 -5.54 -5.91
CA ALA A 65 6.46 -5.13 -5.86
C ALA A 65 5.52 -6.32 -5.59
N VAL A 66 5.78 -7.50 -6.19
CA VAL A 66 4.96 -8.70 -6.01
C VAL A 66 5.07 -9.26 -4.60
N ILE A 67 6.30 -9.41 -4.07
CA ILE A 67 6.51 -9.96 -2.72
C ILE A 67 5.83 -9.06 -1.67
N TRP A 68 6.03 -7.76 -1.77
CA TRP A 68 5.39 -6.80 -0.87
C TRP A 68 3.86 -6.83 -1.04
N GLY A 69 3.37 -6.76 -2.28
CA GLY A 69 1.93 -6.67 -2.55
C GLY A 69 1.16 -7.92 -2.16
N VAL A 70 1.73 -9.12 -2.36
CA VAL A 70 1.15 -10.39 -1.89
C VAL A 70 1.13 -10.43 -0.36
N ARG A 71 2.22 -10.06 0.30
CA ARG A 71 2.30 -10.01 1.77
C ARG A 71 1.24 -9.08 2.36
N LEU A 72 1.17 -7.82 1.87
CA LEU A 72 0.21 -6.84 2.37
C LEU A 72 -1.23 -7.26 2.05
N GLY A 73 -1.49 -7.69 0.81
CA GLY A 73 -2.81 -8.16 0.40
C GLY A 73 -3.31 -9.30 1.27
N LEU A 74 -2.49 -10.31 1.54
CA LEU A 74 -2.85 -11.43 2.43
C LEU A 74 -3.07 -10.96 3.87
N HIS A 75 -2.23 -10.07 4.40
CA HIS A 75 -2.38 -9.51 5.74
C HIS A 75 -3.73 -8.79 5.90
N LEU A 76 -4.08 -7.92 4.97
CA LEU A 76 -5.32 -7.16 5.02
C LEU A 76 -6.56 -8.02 4.71
N LEU A 77 -6.44 -8.98 3.81
CA LEU A 77 -7.52 -9.95 3.53
C LEU A 77 -7.86 -10.82 4.74
N THR A 78 -6.83 -11.33 5.44
CA THR A 78 -7.05 -12.11 6.67
C THR A 78 -7.66 -11.26 7.77
N ARG A 79 -7.27 -9.99 7.88
CA ARG A 79 -7.87 -9.04 8.83
C ARG A 79 -9.34 -8.80 8.51
N TRP A 80 -9.68 -8.54 7.25
CA TRP A 80 -11.07 -8.34 6.83
C TRP A 80 -11.93 -9.58 7.11
N ARG A 81 -11.44 -10.79 6.77
CA ARG A 81 -12.16 -12.04 7.04
C ARG A 81 -12.41 -12.27 8.54
N ALA A 82 -11.48 -11.83 9.40
CA ALA A 82 -11.61 -12.02 10.84
C ALA A 82 -12.54 -10.99 11.52
N HIS A 83 -12.66 -9.76 10.97
CA HIS A 83 -13.35 -8.66 11.65
C HIS A 83 -14.58 -8.12 10.87
N GLY A 84 -14.75 -8.51 9.62
CA GLY A 84 -15.84 -8.02 8.75
C GLY A 84 -15.67 -6.58 8.29
N GLU A 85 -16.80 -5.90 8.09
CA GLU A 85 -16.85 -4.54 7.53
C GLU A 85 -16.10 -3.51 8.40
N ASP A 86 -15.20 -2.75 7.77
CA ASP A 86 -14.45 -1.69 8.46
C ASP A 86 -15.40 -0.51 8.80
N PRO A 87 -15.44 -0.06 10.05
CA PRO A 87 -16.30 1.03 10.49
C PRO A 87 -16.12 2.36 9.72
N ARG A 88 -14.98 2.57 9.06
CA ARG A 88 -14.75 3.75 8.21
C ARG A 88 -15.66 3.72 6.99
N TYR A 89 -15.72 2.57 6.30
CA TYR A 89 -16.55 2.38 5.12
C TYR A 89 -18.03 2.30 5.48
N ALA A 90 -18.38 1.63 6.58
CA ALA A 90 -19.75 1.58 7.09
C ALA A 90 -20.31 2.99 7.32
N ARG A 91 -19.53 3.88 7.95
CA ARG A 91 -19.92 5.29 8.17
C ARG A 91 -19.98 6.09 6.88
N MET A 92 -19.03 5.87 5.97
CA MET A 92 -18.94 6.59 4.70
C MET A 92 -20.12 6.28 3.76
N LEU A 93 -20.55 5.03 3.72
CA LEU A 93 -21.56 4.53 2.78
C LEU A 93 -22.94 4.27 3.43
N GLY A 94 -23.07 4.37 4.75
CA GLY A 94 -24.28 4.02 5.49
C GLY A 94 -25.54 4.74 4.96
N LYS A 95 -25.50 6.07 4.81
CA LYS A 95 -26.62 6.84 4.24
C LYS A 95 -27.01 6.40 2.83
N ALA A 96 -26.02 6.09 2.00
CA ALA A 96 -26.27 5.60 0.64
C ALA A 96 -26.87 4.18 0.64
N LYS A 97 -26.50 3.35 1.61
CA LYS A 97 -27.06 2.01 1.82
C LYS A 97 -28.52 2.09 2.22
N GLU A 98 -28.86 2.94 3.19
CA GLU A 98 -30.27 3.21 3.61
C GLU A 98 -31.15 3.74 2.48
N GLN A 99 -30.56 4.49 1.55
CA GLN A 99 -31.25 5.10 0.40
C GLN A 99 -31.28 4.20 -0.84
N GLY A 100 -30.84 2.94 -0.77
CA GLY A 100 -30.80 2.04 -1.93
C GLY A 100 -29.78 2.44 -3.01
N ARG A 101 -28.83 3.35 -2.71
CA ARG A 101 -27.83 3.88 -3.65
C ARG A 101 -26.41 3.36 -3.40
N TYR A 102 -26.29 2.28 -2.61
CA TYR A 102 -25.01 1.75 -2.18
C TYR A 102 -24.04 1.45 -3.33
N ALA A 103 -24.50 0.71 -4.34
CA ALA A 103 -23.63 0.33 -5.47
C ALA A 103 -23.03 1.55 -6.18
N ARG A 104 -23.83 2.57 -6.46
CA ARG A 104 -23.37 3.81 -7.09
C ARG A 104 -22.39 4.56 -6.18
N ALA A 105 -22.68 4.69 -4.90
CA ALA A 105 -21.80 5.35 -3.93
C ALA A 105 -20.48 4.60 -3.77
N ALA A 106 -20.51 3.26 -3.67
CA ALA A 106 -19.32 2.43 -3.64
C ALA A 106 -18.42 2.67 -4.85
N LEU A 107 -19.01 2.70 -6.07
CA LEU A 107 -18.25 2.97 -7.29
C LEU A 107 -17.60 4.35 -7.26
N THR A 108 -18.38 5.40 -7.00
CA THR A 108 -17.92 6.79 -7.18
C THR A 108 -17.05 7.30 -6.03
N VAL A 109 -17.27 6.81 -4.80
CA VAL A 109 -16.57 7.30 -3.59
C VAL A 109 -15.39 6.41 -3.21
N VAL A 110 -15.44 5.11 -3.55
CA VAL A 110 -14.40 4.15 -3.17
C VAL A 110 -13.62 3.65 -4.38
N PHE A 111 -14.26 2.93 -5.30
CA PHE A 111 -13.53 2.21 -6.37
C PHE A 111 -12.92 3.13 -7.42
N ALA A 112 -13.63 4.14 -7.90
CA ALA A 112 -13.12 5.02 -8.94
C ALA A 112 -11.92 5.88 -8.49
N PRO A 113 -11.94 6.54 -7.30
CA PRO A 113 -10.75 7.20 -6.78
C PRO A 113 -9.58 6.23 -6.57
N GLN A 114 -9.85 5.04 -6.07
CA GLN A 114 -8.81 4.05 -5.82
C GLN A 114 -8.16 3.52 -7.11
N ALA A 115 -8.86 3.46 -8.22
CA ALA A 115 -8.27 3.13 -9.51
C ALA A 115 -7.16 4.11 -9.90
N VAL A 116 -7.45 5.41 -9.78
CA VAL A 116 -6.49 6.48 -10.08
C VAL A 116 -5.30 6.44 -9.11
N LEU A 117 -5.60 6.30 -7.81
CA LEU A 117 -4.57 6.30 -6.77
C LEU A 117 -3.63 5.10 -6.89
N LEU A 118 -4.17 3.90 -7.14
CA LEU A 118 -3.40 2.69 -7.34
C LEU A 118 -2.49 2.82 -8.58
N PHE A 119 -3.01 3.34 -9.68
CA PHE A 119 -2.24 3.57 -10.89
C PHE A 119 -1.06 4.52 -10.64
N ILE A 120 -1.30 5.67 -10.00
CA ILE A 120 -0.27 6.68 -9.72
C ILE A 120 0.78 6.14 -8.74
N THR A 121 0.34 5.51 -7.65
CA THR A 121 1.25 5.02 -6.60
C THR A 121 2.15 3.90 -7.11
N SER A 122 1.66 3.06 -8.02
CA SER A 122 2.43 1.96 -8.60
C SER A 122 3.34 2.35 -9.78
N LEU A 123 3.38 3.62 -10.19
CA LEU A 123 4.23 4.08 -11.30
C LEU A 123 5.71 3.68 -11.19
N PRO A 124 6.36 3.67 -10.01
CA PRO A 124 7.74 3.19 -9.91
C PRO A 124 7.90 1.74 -10.38
N ALA A 125 6.99 0.86 -9.97
CA ALA A 125 7.04 -0.54 -10.40
C ALA A 125 6.74 -0.66 -11.89
N GLN A 126 5.70 0.01 -12.40
CA GLN A 126 5.32 -0.04 -13.81
C GLN A 126 6.44 0.48 -14.71
N LEU A 127 6.88 1.72 -14.50
CA LEU A 127 7.89 2.36 -15.35
C LEU A 127 9.27 1.72 -15.17
N GLY A 128 9.62 1.34 -13.92
CA GLY A 128 10.89 0.66 -13.64
C GLY A 128 11.00 -0.68 -14.35
N VAL A 129 9.93 -1.45 -14.41
CA VAL A 129 9.87 -2.71 -15.16
C VAL A 129 9.93 -2.43 -16.66
N LEU A 130 9.01 -1.63 -17.19
CA LEU A 130 8.86 -1.38 -18.63
C LEU A 130 10.10 -0.74 -19.27
N ALA A 131 10.90 0.01 -18.50
CA ALA A 131 12.16 0.61 -18.97
C ALA A 131 13.39 -0.29 -18.77
N SER A 132 13.22 -1.54 -18.34
CA SER A 132 14.30 -2.45 -17.96
C SER A 132 14.31 -3.76 -18.76
N GLY A 133 13.97 -3.70 -20.06
CA GLY A 133 14.19 -4.81 -20.99
C GLY A 133 15.67 -5.21 -21.06
N ALA A 134 15.94 -6.46 -21.50
CA ALA A 134 17.32 -6.98 -21.57
C ALA A 134 18.19 -6.11 -22.51
N PRO A 135 19.48 -5.97 -22.20
CA PRO A 135 20.24 -6.59 -21.11
C PRO A 135 20.36 -5.70 -19.85
N ALA A 136 19.31 -4.98 -19.42
CA ALA A 136 19.39 -4.04 -18.29
C ALA A 136 19.93 -4.71 -17.00
N PRO A 137 21.20 -4.47 -16.62
CA PRO A 137 21.78 -5.06 -15.41
C PRO A 137 21.20 -4.41 -14.14
N ILE A 138 21.42 -5.08 -13.01
CA ILE A 138 21.16 -4.51 -11.70
C ILE A 138 22.42 -3.74 -11.28
N GLY A 139 22.37 -2.42 -11.31
CA GLY A 139 23.47 -1.58 -10.91
C GLY A 139 23.38 -1.13 -9.44
N LEU A 140 24.21 -0.16 -9.08
CA LEU A 140 24.38 0.25 -7.68
C LEU A 140 23.09 0.87 -7.09
N LEU A 141 22.38 1.68 -7.88
CA LEU A 141 21.17 2.34 -7.41
C LEU A 141 20.03 1.35 -7.18
N ALA A 142 19.91 0.32 -8.04
CA ALA A 142 18.93 -0.74 -7.86
C ALA A 142 19.26 -1.61 -6.63
N TRP A 143 20.53 -1.90 -6.37
CA TRP A 143 20.94 -2.59 -5.15
C TRP A 143 20.68 -1.76 -3.89
N ALA A 144 20.93 -0.45 -3.92
CA ALA A 144 20.59 0.44 -2.82
C ALA A 144 19.07 0.49 -2.59
N GLY A 145 18.29 0.52 -3.68
CA GLY A 145 16.82 0.42 -3.63
C GLY A 145 16.34 -0.89 -3.02
N PHE A 146 16.94 -2.01 -3.40
CA PHE A 146 16.64 -3.32 -2.81
C PHE A 146 16.97 -3.37 -1.31
N ALA A 147 18.11 -2.81 -0.90
CA ALA A 147 18.47 -2.75 0.53
C ALA A 147 17.45 -1.91 1.34
N LEU A 148 17.02 -0.75 0.82
CA LEU A 148 15.99 0.06 1.45
C LEU A 148 14.64 -0.67 1.50
N TRP A 149 14.28 -1.37 0.44
CA TRP A 149 13.09 -2.22 0.37
C TRP A 149 13.12 -3.32 1.45
N LEU A 150 14.25 -3.99 1.66
CA LEU A 150 14.41 -4.98 2.72
C LEU A 150 14.16 -4.39 4.11
N VAL A 151 14.73 -3.21 4.38
CA VAL A 151 14.45 -2.48 5.63
C VAL A 151 12.95 -2.23 5.77
N GLY A 152 12.30 -1.77 4.72
CA GLY A 152 10.86 -1.54 4.69
C GLY A 152 10.05 -2.80 4.98
N MET A 153 10.38 -3.91 4.32
CA MET A 153 9.73 -5.22 4.52
C MET A 153 9.84 -5.71 5.97
N VAL A 154 11.01 -5.53 6.60
CA VAL A 154 11.21 -5.90 8.01
C VAL A 154 10.33 -5.04 8.92
N PHE A 155 10.39 -3.71 8.76
CA PHE A 155 9.60 -2.80 9.61
C PHE A 155 8.10 -3.03 9.49
N GLU A 156 7.60 -3.20 8.28
CA GLU A 156 6.19 -3.43 8.03
C GLU A 156 5.73 -4.79 8.55
N THR A 157 6.48 -5.85 8.24
CA THR A 157 6.10 -7.23 8.63
C THR A 157 6.17 -7.42 10.13
N VAL A 158 7.26 -6.99 10.77
CA VAL A 158 7.45 -7.12 12.21
C VAL A 158 6.50 -6.18 12.97
N GLY A 159 6.33 -4.94 12.48
CA GLY A 159 5.40 -3.97 13.07
C GLY A 159 3.96 -4.47 13.08
N ASP A 160 3.49 -5.03 11.97
CA ASP A 160 2.15 -5.63 11.88
C ASP A 160 2.00 -6.87 12.78
N ALA A 161 3.02 -7.73 12.86
CA ALA A 161 3.00 -8.90 13.74
C ALA A 161 2.93 -8.50 15.22
N GLN A 162 3.73 -7.50 15.64
CA GLN A 162 3.70 -6.96 16.99
C GLN A 162 2.33 -6.35 17.33
N LEU A 163 1.75 -5.57 16.42
CA LEU A 163 0.43 -5.00 16.61
C LEU A 163 -0.67 -6.07 16.71
N LYS A 164 -0.58 -7.10 15.87
CA LYS A 164 -1.52 -8.23 15.91
C LYS A 164 -1.44 -8.97 17.24
N ALA A 165 -0.22 -9.29 17.71
CA ALA A 165 -0.02 -9.97 18.99
C ALA A 165 -0.53 -9.12 20.16
N PHE A 166 -0.20 -7.82 20.18
CA PHE A 166 -0.67 -6.88 21.19
C PHE A 166 -2.20 -6.79 21.28
N ARG A 167 -2.88 -6.75 20.13
CA ARG A 167 -4.34 -6.70 20.08
C ARG A 167 -5.02 -8.01 20.49
N ALA A 168 -4.34 -9.13 20.33
CA ALA A 168 -4.84 -10.45 20.73
C ALA A 168 -4.71 -10.70 22.24
N ASP A 169 -3.85 -9.96 22.94
CA ASP A 169 -3.67 -10.11 24.39
C ASP A 169 -4.72 -9.31 25.15
N PRO A 170 -5.62 -9.97 25.95
CA PRO A 170 -6.60 -9.29 26.77
C PRO A 170 -6.00 -8.31 27.79
N ALA A 171 -4.77 -8.57 28.28
CA ALA A 171 -4.05 -7.69 29.21
C ALA A 171 -3.62 -6.36 28.60
N SER A 172 -3.61 -6.25 27.27
CA SER A 172 -3.29 -5.06 26.50
C SER A 172 -4.49 -4.12 26.27
N LYS A 173 -5.70 -4.53 26.72
CA LYS A 173 -6.91 -3.73 26.55
C LYS A 173 -6.77 -2.37 27.25
N GLY A 174 -6.98 -1.29 26.48
CA GLY A 174 -6.84 0.09 26.99
C GLY A 174 -5.40 0.64 26.96
N LYS A 175 -4.38 -0.19 26.73
CA LYS A 175 -2.98 0.23 26.68
C LYS A 175 -2.57 0.69 25.29
N VAL A 176 -1.42 1.36 25.22
CA VAL A 176 -0.75 1.75 23.98
C VAL A 176 0.43 0.81 23.76
N LEU A 177 0.66 0.40 22.50
CA LEU A 177 1.83 -0.41 22.15
C LEU A 177 3.05 0.50 22.01
N ASP A 178 4.04 0.32 22.89
CA ASP A 178 5.28 1.10 23.00
C ASP A 178 6.56 0.24 23.06
N SER A 179 6.44 -1.03 22.72
CA SER A 179 7.55 -2.02 22.73
C SER A 179 7.95 -2.46 21.33
N GLY A 180 9.11 -3.09 21.20
CA GLY A 180 9.65 -3.52 19.91
C GLY A 180 9.87 -2.36 18.94
N LEU A 181 9.44 -2.48 17.70
CA LEU A 181 9.55 -1.41 16.70
C LEU A 181 8.68 -0.19 17.02
N TRP A 182 7.58 -0.37 17.77
CA TRP A 182 6.67 0.70 18.20
C TRP A 182 7.27 1.63 19.24
N ARG A 183 8.41 1.26 19.83
CA ARG A 183 9.22 2.15 20.68
C ARG A 183 9.97 3.20 19.88
N TYR A 184 10.39 2.88 18.65
CA TYR A 184 11.21 3.77 17.83
C TYR A 184 10.38 4.72 16.98
N THR A 185 9.23 4.27 16.48
CA THR A 185 8.30 5.07 15.70
C THR A 185 6.86 4.69 16.02
N ARG A 186 5.95 5.66 15.94
CA ARG A 186 4.52 5.47 16.23
C ARG A 186 3.80 4.56 15.22
N HIS A 187 4.34 4.46 14.03
CA HIS A 187 3.75 3.71 12.92
C HIS A 187 4.85 2.97 12.14
N PRO A 188 5.49 1.94 12.74
CA PRO A 188 6.59 1.22 12.08
C PRO A 188 6.16 0.57 10.77
N ASN A 189 4.92 0.13 10.65
CA ASN A 189 4.37 -0.39 9.41
C ASN A 189 4.25 0.69 8.31
N TYR A 190 3.87 1.92 8.63
CA TYR A 190 3.82 3.02 7.64
C TYR A 190 5.22 3.49 7.23
N PHE A 191 6.16 3.52 8.18
CA PHE A 191 7.56 3.75 7.86
C PHE A 191 8.10 2.67 6.92
N GLY A 192 7.77 1.41 7.21
CA GLY A 192 8.13 0.26 6.37
C GLY A 192 7.56 0.37 4.96
N ASP A 193 6.28 0.67 4.84
CA ASP A 193 5.59 0.86 3.56
C ASP A 193 6.21 2.00 2.73
N ALA A 194 6.53 3.14 3.36
CA ALA A 194 7.26 4.21 2.69
C ALA A 194 8.64 3.74 2.20
N CYS A 195 9.44 3.07 3.05
CA CYS A 195 10.74 2.53 2.65
C CYS A 195 10.65 1.55 1.49
N VAL A 196 9.64 0.69 1.46
CA VAL A 196 9.39 -0.24 0.34
C VAL A 196 9.22 0.52 -0.97
N TRP A 197 8.35 1.53 -1.01
CA TRP A 197 8.06 2.24 -2.26
C TRP A 197 9.16 3.22 -2.67
N TRP A 198 9.87 3.81 -1.73
CA TRP A 198 11.10 4.54 -2.02
C TRP A 198 12.22 3.62 -2.53
N GLY A 199 12.31 2.39 -2.00
CA GLY A 199 13.24 1.38 -2.49
C GLY A 199 12.93 0.92 -3.91
N ILE A 200 11.66 0.65 -4.24
CA ILE A 200 11.22 0.32 -5.59
C ILE A 200 11.50 1.49 -6.54
N TRP A 201 11.26 2.72 -6.10
CA TRP A 201 11.56 3.91 -6.90
C TRP A 201 13.06 4.08 -7.18
N LEU A 202 13.94 3.88 -6.19
CA LEU A 202 15.39 3.90 -6.40
C LEU A 202 15.82 2.87 -7.44
N ALA A 203 15.30 1.64 -7.36
CA ALA A 203 15.60 0.60 -8.32
C ALA A 203 15.09 0.95 -9.74
N ALA A 204 13.92 1.58 -9.84
CA ALA A 204 13.34 2.07 -11.08
C ALA A 204 14.14 3.25 -11.66
N ALA A 205 14.61 4.16 -10.80
CA ALA A 205 15.35 5.36 -11.19
C ALA A 205 16.66 5.05 -11.93
N GLU A 206 17.22 3.87 -11.72
CA GLU A 206 18.40 3.42 -12.46
C GLU A 206 18.13 3.25 -13.97
N ALA A 207 16.89 3.11 -14.39
CA ALA A 207 16.53 3.09 -15.81
C ALA A 207 16.72 4.44 -16.51
N GLY A 208 16.95 5.52 -15.75
CA GLY A 208 17.27 6.85 -16.26
C GLY A 208 16.43 7.95 -15.65
N TYR A 209 16.90 9.18 -15.86
CA TYR A 209 16.33 10.41 -15.26
C TYR A 209 14.83 10.60 -15.58
N GLY A 210 14.40 10.27 -16.82
CA GLY A 210 13.00 10.39 -17.21
C GLY A 210 12.10 9.45 -16.40
N VAL A 211 12.54 8.20 -16.15
CA VAL A 211 11.82 7.23 -15.31
C VAL A 211 11.79 7.69 -13.87
N ALA A 212 12.93 8.15 -13.35
CA ALA A 212 13.04 8.67 -11.98
C ALA A 212 12.03 9.81 -11.73
N LEU A 213 11.98 10.80 -12.61
CA LEU A 213 11.06 11.92 -12.48
C LEU A 213 9.60 11.54 -12.66
N ALA A 214 9.29 10.78 -13.71
CA ALA A 214 7.91 10.42 -14.02
C ALA A 214 7.28 9.52 -12.94
N SER A 215 8.08 8.69 -12.27
CA SER A 215 7.60 7.78 -11.22
C SER A 215 7.70 8.36 -9.80
N LEU A 216 8.39 9.48 -9.58
CA LEU A 216 8.58 10.10 -8.27
C LEU A 216 7.25 10.40 -7.55
N ILE A 217 6.21 10.72 -8.32
CA ILE A 217 4.88 10.99 -7.77
C ILE A 217 4.35 9.81 -6.92
N GLY A 218 4.70 8.57 -7.25
CA GLY A 218 4.24 7.37 -6.55
C GLY A 218 4.64 7.37 -5.06
N PRO A 219 5.93 7.29 -4.72
CA PRO A 219 6.38 7.25 -3.33
C PRO A 219 6.09 8.55 -2.58
N VAL A 220 6.13 9.72 -3.25
CA VAL A 220 5.76 11.01 -2.65
C VAL A 220 4.30 11.00 -2.24
N PHE A 221 3.41 10.60 -3.15
CA PHE A 221 1.98 10.55 -2.86
C PHE A 221 1.65 9.51 -1.77
N LEU A 222 2.27 8.34 -1.81
CA LEU A 222 2.08 7.32 -0.76
C LEU A 222 2.52 7.86 0.60
N THR A 223 3.72 8.43 0.69
CA THR A 223 4.24 9.03 1.94
C THR A 223 3.31 10.12 2.46
N PHE A 224 2.82 11.00 1.57
CA PHE A 224 1.83 12.02 1.94
C PHE A 224 0.53 11.40 2.48
N THR A 225 0.02 10.36 1.82
CA THR A 225 -1.21 9.66 2.21
C THR A 225 -1.06 9.04 3.60
N LEU A 226 0.06 8.35 3.85
CA LEU A 226 0.32 7.71 5.13
C LEU A 226 0.51 8.70 6.27
N THR A 227 1.18 9.83 6.02
CA THR A 227 1.61 10.77 7.09
C THR A 227 0.63 11.93 7.31
N LYS A 228 -0.05 12.41 6.27
CA LYS A 228 -0.82 13.67 6.32
C LYS A 228 -2.30 13.53 5.97
N TRP A 229 -2.69 12.54 5.19
CA TRP A 229 -4.07 12.49 4.67
C TRP A 229 -4.94 11.45 5.38
N SER A 230 -4.71 10.16 5.19
CA SER A 230 -5.61 9.10 5.65
C SER A 230 -5.01 8.11 6.66
N GLY A 231 -3.70 7.99 6.73
CA GLY A 231 -3.03 7.05 7.62
C GLY A 231 -2.99 7.54 9.06
N LYS A 232 -1.87 8.15 9.43
CA LYS A 232 -1.58 8.67 10.77
C LYS A 232 -2.68 9.57 11.36
N PRO A 233 -3.21 10.61 10.66
CA PRO A 233 -4.15 11.54 11.28
C PRO A 233 -5.46 10.89 11.72
N LEU A 234 -5.97 9.92 10.96
CA LEU A 234 -7.22 9.22 11.31
C LEU A 234 -7.03 8.27 12.49
N LEU A 235 -5.90 7.56 12.54
CA LEU A 235 -5.59 6.64 13.63
C LEU A 235 -5.30 7.39 14.93
N GLU A 236 -4.48 8.43 14.91
CA GLU A 236 -4.11 9.19 16.10
C GLU A 236 -5.31 9.90 16.73
N LYS A 237 -6.20 10.48 15.91
CA LYS A 237 -7.45 11.07 16.40
C LYS A 237 -8.35 10.06 17.12
N GLY A 238 -8.35 8.81 16.67
CA GLY A 238 -9.07 7.72 17.33
C GLY A 238 -8.39 7.29 18.64
N LEU A 239 -7.07 7.12 18.62
CA LEU A 239 -6.28 6.69 19.78
C LEU A 239 -6.26 7.74 20.89
N ALA A 240 -6.11 9.01 20.58
CA ALA A 240 -6.15 10.10 21.56
C ALA A 240 -7.48 10.17 22.32
N ARG A 241 -8.59 9.76 21.70
CA ARG A 241 -9.91 9.72 22.33
C ARG A 241 -10.14 8.50 23.22
N THR A 242 -9.50 7.38 22.90
CA THR A 242 -9.83 6.07 23.51
C THR A 242 -8.73 5.53 24.41
N ARG A 243 -7.54 6.15 24.45
CA ARG A 243 -6.35 5.66 25.16
C ARG A 243 -5.72 6.75 26.02
N PRO A 244 -5.99 6.80 27.34
CA PRO A 244 -5.25 7.64 28.28
C PRO A 244 -3.74 7.33 28.18
N GLY A 245 -2.88 8.35 28.19
CA GLY A 245 -1.43 8.19 28.05
C GLY A 245 -0.89 8.08 26.61
N TYR A 246 -1.78 8.15 25.60
CA TYR A 246 -1.30 8.16 24.20
C TYR A 246 -0.37 9.35 23.91
N GLY A 247 -0.61 10.51 24.53
CA GLY A 247 0.24 11.69 24.41
C GLY A 247 1.68 11.45 24.86
N ASP A 248 1.87 10.78 26.00
CA ASP A 248 3.19 10.51 26.56
C ASP A 248 4.02 9.58 25.64
N VAL A 249 3.37 8.59 25.01
CA VAL A 249 4.01 7.70 24.02
C VAL A 249 4.38 8.46 22.75
N VAL A 250 3.55 9.43 22.34
CA VAL A 250 3.83 10.31 21.19
C VAL A 250 5.08 11.15 21.40
N ASP A 251 5.26 11.69 22.61
CA ASP A 251 6.39 12.56 22.95
C ASP A 251 7.69 11.76 23.17
N GLY A 252 7.58 10.50 23.57
CA GLY A 252 8.72 9.60 23.79
C GLY A 252 9.25 8.87 22.55
N ALA A 253 8.56 8.93 21.41
CA ALA A 253 9.00 8.25 20.20
C ALA A 253 10.22 8.92 19.56
N LEU A 254 11.28 8.14 19.28
CA LEU A 254 12.56 8.63 18.75
C LEU A 254 12.44 9.13 17.29
N LEU A 255 11.59 8.53 16.49
CA LEU A 255 11.31 8.91 15.11
C LEU A 255 9.88 9.44 14.98
N ARG A 256 9.73 10.74 14.76
CA ARG A 256 8.45 11.41 14.57
C ARG A 256 7.97 11.32 13.11
N VAL A 257 7.85 10.10 12.59
CA VAL A 257 7.33 9.87 11.23
C VAL A 257 5.80 9.83 11.25
#